data_70160aa290a8d66ae3d627ba2c4a7720
#
_entry.id   70160aa290a8d66ae3d627ba2c4a7720
#
_cell.length_a   1.000
_cell.length_b   1.000
_cell.length_c   1.000
_cell.angle_alpha   90.00
_cell.angle_beta   90.00
_cell.angle_gamma   90.00
#
_symmetry.space_group_name_H-M   'P 1'
#
loop_
_entity.id
_entity.type
_entity.pdbx_description
1 polymer ?
#
loop_
_entity_poly.entity_id
_entity_poly.type
_entity_poly.pdbx_seq_one_letter_code
_entity_poly.pdbx_strand_id
1 'polypeptide(L)'
;MPKLCKAGQQLREQIDDAFPDRNRTAPEGWLGDQRHAARKSDHNPTASGVVRAYDFNADLGSSKHEAFDLADQLRLLARFDKRISYIIFNGKIASWRKNYKWRKYTGINPHRTHIHVSFTAKGDEDRSMFRIPLLTGEPINGTSKSSRRKLGKIFSSSRDSNIPSGGLGCTCNCQCRSGRESAGYSPLAQS
;
A
#
# COMPACT_ATOMS: atom_id res chain seq x y z
N MET A 1 -24.35 18.32 8.13
CA MET A 1 -24.02 17.14 7.32
C MET A 1 -22.76 16.50 7.86
N PRO A 2 -22.62 15.15 7.85
CA PRO A 2 -21.37 14.49 8.24
C PRO A 2 -20.20 14.95 7.37
N LYS A 3 -19.00 14.99 7.96
CA LYS A 3 -17.74 15.33 7.27
C LYS A 3 -16.62 14.44 7.75
N LEU A 4 -15.71 14.05 6.84
CA LEU A 4 -14.48 13.38 7.22
C LEU A 4 -13.59 14.33 8.02
N CYS A 5 -12.92 13.84 9.07
CA CYS A 5 -11.95 14.61 9.86
C CYS A 5 -10.83 15.18 8.94
N LYS A 6 -10.23 16.30 9.31
CA LYS A 6 -9.23 16.97 8.47
C LYS A 6 -7.99 16.12 8.21
N ALA A 7 -7.57 15.32 9.18
CA ALA A 7 -6.49 14.34 8.96
C ALA A 7 -6.85 13.29 7.91
N GLY A 8 -8.09 12.80 7.91
CA GLY A 8 -8.57 11.86 6.91
C GLY A 8 -8.64 12.47 5.50
N GLN A 9 -9.08 13.73 5.40
CA GLN A 9 -9.05 14.48 4.13
C GLN A 9 -7.63 14.63 3.60
N GLN A 10 -6.69 15.01 4.47
CA GLN A 10 -5.28 15.16 4.12
C GLN A 10 -4.65 13.84 3.66
N LEU A 11 -4.92 12.74 4.38
CA LEU A 11 -4.42 11.42 3.98
C LEU A 11 -4.96 11.01 2.61
N ARG A 12 -6.26 11.21 2.38
CA ARG A 12 -6.90 10.92 1.10
C ARG A 12 -6.24 11.67 -0.05
N GLU A 13 -6.05 12.98 0.09
CA GLU A 13 -5.40 13.81 -0.93
C GLU A 13 -3.98 13.33 -1.24
N GLN A 14 -3.17 13.07 -0.20
CA GLN A 14 -1.81 12.57 -0.41
C GLN A 14 -1.77 11.20 -1.11
N ILE A 15 -2.74 10.31 -0.83
CA ILE A 15 -2.86 9.03 -1.52
C ILE A 15 -3.27 9.26 -2.98
N ASP A 16 -4.22 10.17 -3.23
CA ASP A 16 -4.68 10.51 -4.58
C ASP A 16 -3.56 11.11 -5.44
N ASP A 17 -2.74 11.98 -4.83
CA ASP A 17 -1.59 12.61 -5.49
C ASP A 17 -0.46 11.61 -5.78
N ALA A 18 -0.17 10.73 -4.83
CA ALA A 18 0.92 9.75 -4.97
C ALA A 18 0.55 8.58 -5.91
N PHE A 19 -0.74 8.25 -6.00
CA PHE A 19 -1.27 7.14 -6.79
C PHE A 19 -2.44 7.61 -7.66
N PRO A 20 -2.19 8.40 -8.71
CA PRO A 20 -3.27 8.98 -9.54
C PRO A 20 -4.12 7.92 -10.24
N ASP A 21 -3.54 6.78 -10.59
CA ASP A 21 -4.20 5.68 -11.31
C ASP A 21 -4.82 4.62 -10.39
N ARG A 22 -4.84 4.85 -9.07
CA ARG A 22 -5.37 3.91 -8.09
C ARG A 22 -6.87 3.64 -8.30
N ASN A 23 -7.31 2.47 -7.91
CA ASN A 23 -8.72 2.12 -7.90
C ASN A 23 -9.46 2.89 -6.79
N ARG A 24 -10.47 3.68 -7.17
CA ARG A 24 -11.31 4.46 -6.27
C ARG A 24 -12.73 3.90 -6.12
N THR A 25 -12.95 2.68 -6.59
CA THR A 25 -14.26 2.01 -6.42
C THR A 25 -14.40 1.41 -5.02
N ALA A 26 -15.61 0.97 -4.67
CA ALA A 26 -15.85 0.28 -3.41
C ALA A 26 -14.87 -0.92 -3.23
N PRO A 27 -14.35 -1.16 -2.02
CA PRO A 27 -14.80 -0.59 -0.75
C PRO A 27 -14.00 0.66 -0.34
N GLU A 28 -14.19 1.76 -1.03
CA GLU A 28 -13.61 3.05 -0.67
C GLU A 28 -14.69 3.96 -0.09
N GLY A 29 -14.37 4.64 1.02
CA GLY A 29 -15.30 5.56 1.64
C GLY A 29 -14.93 5.91 3.09
N TRP A 30 -15.65 6.87 3.61
CA TRP A 30 -15.46 7.34 4.99
C TRP A 30 -16.75 7.32 5.80
N LEU A 31 -17.93 7.47 5.17
CA LEU A 31 -19.22 7.47 5.86
C LEU A 31 -19.76 6.03 5.93
N GLY A 32 -20.13 5.62 7.12
CA GLY A 32 -20.74 4.32 7.36
C GLY A 32 -22.16 4.22 6.79
N ASP A 33 -22.49 3.03 6.31
CA ASP A 33 -23.84 2.64 5.91
C ASP A 33 -24.72 2.24 7.12
N GLN A 34 -25.93 1.75 6.87
CA GLN A 34 -26.83 1.29 7.94
C GLN A 34 -26.23 0.19 8.80
N ARG A 35 -25.35 -0.68 8.26
CA ARG A 35 -24.70 -1.75 9.02
C ARG A 35 -23.69 -1.17 10.02
N HIS A 36 -23.08 -0.03 9.71
CA HIS A 36 -22.20 0.69 10.63
C HIS A 36 -23.01 1.43 11.69
N ALA A 37 -24.14 2.03 11.31
CA ALA A 37 -25.01 2.76 12.25
C ALA A 37 -25.50 1.87 13.42
N ALA A 38 -25.75 0.59 13.16
CA ALA A 38 -26.23 -0.37 14.16
C ALA A 38 -25.16 -0.81 15.19
N ARG A 39 -23.92 -0.37 15.05
CA ARG A 39 -22.78 -0.79 15.90
C ARG A 39 -21.80 0.36 16.15
N LYS A 40 -20.93 0.18 17.14
CA LYS A 40 -19.82 1.10 17.36
C LYS A 40 -18.84 1.01 16.17
N SER A 41 -18.72 2.10 15.43
CA SER A 41 -17.82 2.21 14.26
C SER A 41 -17.31 3.64 14.16
N ASP A 42 -16.03 3.81 13.80
CA ASP A 42 -15.44 5.14 13.56
C ASP A 42 -15.89 5.74 12.21
N HIS A 43 -16.58 4.94 11.36
CA HIS A 43 -17.32 5.44 10.20
C HIS A 43 -18.63 6.13 10.57
N ASN A 44 -19.11 5.99 11.81
CA ASN A 44 -20.27 6.72 12.27
C ASN A 44 -19.87 8.15 12.66
N PRO A 45 -20.70 9.15 12.31
CA PRO A 45 -20.46 10.52 12.73
C PRO A 45 -20.46 10.64 14.27
N THR A 46 -19.54 11.44 14.80
CA THR A 46 -19.60 11.92 16.18
C THR A 46 -20.80 12.87 16.37
N ALA A 47 -21.07 13.28 17.61
CA ALA A 47 -22.11 14.27 17.92
C ALA A 47 -21.90 15.59 17.16
N SER A 48 -20.65 15.95 16.83
CA SER A 48 -20.31 17.12 16.00
C SER A 48 -20.38 16.87 14.50
N GLY A 49 -20.81 15.67 14.07
CA GLY A 49 -20.88 15.29 12.66
C GLY A 49 -19.54 14.90 12.02
N VAL A 50 -18.47 14.78 12.79
CA VAL A 50 -17.15 14.39 12.27
C VAL A 50 -17.04 12.86 12.22
N VAL A 51 -16.59 12.32 11.08
CA VAL A 51 -16.29 10.91 10.88
C VAL A 51 -14.78 10.72 10.96
N ARG A 52 -14.33 9.76 11.77
CA ARG A 52 -12.93 9.51 12.07
C ARG A 52 -12.41 8.21 11.49
N ALA A 53 -12.91 7.81 10.33
CA ALA A 53 -12.44 6.63 9.60
C ALA A 53 -12.39 6.90 8.10
N TYR A 54 -11.42 6.28 7.43
CA TYR A 54 -11.31 6.29 5.99
C TYR A 54 -10.82 4.92 5.51
N ASP A 55 -11.59 4.33 4.60
CA ASP A 55 -11.23 3.13 3.86
C ASP A 55 -10.77 3.55 2.46
N PHE A 56 -9.63 3.04 2.01
CA PHE A 56 -9.18 3.22 0.64
C PHE A 56 -8.74 1.90 0.03
N ASN A 57 -9.00 1.75 -1.27
CA ASN A 57 -8.75 0.52 -1.99
C ASN A 57 -7.25 0.14 -1.94
N ALA A 58 -6.95 -1.15 -1.77
CA ALA A 58 -5.59 -1.67 -1.75
C ALA A 58 -4.97 -1.81 -3.16
N ASP A 59 -5.77 -1.63 -4.22
CA ASP A 59 -5.27 -1.52 -5.57
C ASP A 59 -4.85 -0.07 -5.83
N LEU A 60 -3.55 0.16 -5.70
CA LEU A 60 -2.93 1.48 -5.88
C LEU A 60 -2.51 1.75 -7.33
N GLY A 61 -2.95 0.90 -8.28
CA GLY A 61 -2.65 1.09 -9.71
C GLY A 61 -1.27 0.60 -10.15
N SER A 62 -0.51 0.00 -9.24
CA SER A 62 0.86 -0.44 -9.49
C SER A 62 1.12 -1.82 -8.87
N SER A 63 2.13 -1.98 -8.06
CA SER A 63 2.45 -3.25 -7.41
C SER A 63 1.54 -3.55 -6.22
N LYS A 64 1.07 -4.81 -6.09
CA LYS A 64 0.33 -5.27 -4.90
C LYS A 64 1.12 -5.10 -3.59
N HIS A 65 2.45 -5.01 -3.67
CA HIS A 65 3.31 -4.80 -2.50
C HIS A 65 3.19 -3.39 -1.92
N GLU A 66 2.87 -2.39 -2.74
CA GLU A 66 2.77 -1.00 -2.29
C GLU A 66 1.67 -0.77 -1.24
N ALA A 67 0.54 -1.48 -1.33
CA ALA A 67 -0.49 -1.41 -0.29
C ALA A 67 0.02 -1.93 1.07
N PHE A 68 0.86 -2.98 1.07
CA PHE A 68 1.49 -3.48 2.29
C PHE A 68 2.52 -2.49 2.83
N ASP A 69 3.32 -1.90 1.95
CA ASP A 69 4.34 -0.92 2.32
C ASP A 69 3.69 0.36 2.85
N LEU A 70 2.62 0.84 2.21
CA LEU A 70 1.86 2.00 2.69
C LEU A 70 1.22 1.74 4.04
N ALA A 71 0.56 0.60 4.24
CA ALA A 71 -0.02 0.21 5.52
C ALA A 71 1.05 0.10 6.62
N ASP A 72 2.24 -0.41 6.30
CA ASP A 72 3.34 -0.51 7.26
C ASP A 72 3.95 0.86 7.58
N GLN A 73 4.11 1.75 6.60
CA GLN A 73 4.59 3.12 6.80
C GLN A 73 3.59 3.95 7.62
N LEU A 74 2.29 3.82 7.35
CA LEU A 74 1.22 4.42 8.18
C LEU A 74 1.31 3.97 9.64
N ARG A 75 1.47 2.67 9.87
CA ARG A 75 1.63 2.09 11.21
C ARG A 75 2.88 2.60 11.92
N LEU A 76 3.99 2.71 11.21
CA LEU A 76 5.25 3.23 11.78
C LEU A 76 5.12 4.70 12.15
N LEU A 77 4.53 5.51 11.27
CA LEU A 77 4.25 6.92 11.55
C LEU A 77 3.31 7.09 12.75
N ALA A 78 2.26 6.27 12.85
CA ALA A 78 1.27 6.33 13.92
C ALA A 78 1.85 6.18 15.34
N ARG A 79 3.05 5.62 15.47
CA ARG A 79 3.75 5.56 16.77
C ARG A 79 4.08 6.96 17.32
N PHE A 80 4.25 7.92 16.44
CA PHE A 80 4.63 9.30 16.75
C PHE A 80 3.51 10.29 16.43
N ASP A 81 2.75 10.05 15.37
CA ASP A 81 1.61 10.87 14.97
C ASP A 81 0.35 10.47 15.73
N LYS A 82 -0.08 11.34 16.64
CA LYS A 82 -1.21 11.06 17.52
C LYS A 82 -2.58 11.25 16.85
N ARG A 83 -2.62 11.61 15.57
CA ARG A 83 -3.88 11.70 14.80
C ARG A 83 -4.42 10.34 14.42
N ILE A 84 -3.55 9.31 14.24
CA ILE A 84 -3.96 7.95 13.88
C ILE A 84 -4.24 7.14 15.14
N SER A 85 -5.39 6.47 15.18
CA SER A 85 -5.82 5.60 16.29
C SER A 85 -5.42 4.14 16.06
N TYR A 86 -5.82 3.60 14.93
CA TYR A 86 -5.44 2.24 14.49
C TYR A 86 -5.57 2.09 12.98
N ILE A 87 -4.95 1.05 12.46
CA ILE A 87 -4.97 0.65 11.06
C ILE A 87 -5.34 -0.82 10.98
N ILE A 88 -6.22 -1.18 10.04
CA ILE A 88 -6.55 -2.58 9.75
C ILE A 88 -6.25 -2.85 8.28
N PHE A 89 -5.51 -3.92 8.00
CA PHE A 89 -5.24 -4.38 6.66
C PHE A 89 -4.90 -5.86 6.64
N ASN A 90 -5.40 -6.57 5.64
CA ASN A 90 -5.12 -7.97 5.34
C ASN A 90 -5.17 -8.89 6.58
N GLY A 91 -6.26 -8.81 7.33
CA GLY A 91 -6.49 -9.63 8.53
C GLY A 91 -5.63 -9.25 9.75
N LYS A 92 -4.98 -8.10 9.72
CA LYS A 92 -4.15 -7.61 10.83
C LYS A 92 -4.61 -6.23 11.29
N ILE A 93 -4.40 -5.95 12.57
CA ILE A 93 -4.64 -4.64 13.19
C ILE A 93 -3.38 -4.14 13.89
N ALA A 94 -3.07 -2.86 13.72
CA ALA A 94 -2.07 -2.14 14.48
C ALA A 94 -2.71 -0.94 15.19
N SER A 95 -2.57 -0.84 16.51
CA SER A 95 -3.22 0.19 17.31
C SER A 95 -2.32 0.74 18.41
N TRP A 96 -2.62 1.94 18.91
CA TRP A 96 -1.90 2.60 20.00
C TRP A 96 -1.78 1.74 21.26
N ARG A 97 -2.81 0.93 21.58
CA ARG A 97 -2.84 0.03 22.76
C ARG A 97 -1.70 -0.99 22.77
N LYS A 98 -1.13 -1.30 21.64
CA LYS A 98 -0.03 -2.28 21.47
C LYS A 98 1.13 -1.69 20.70
N ASN A 99 1.35 -0.39 20.86
CA ASN A 99 2.43 0.36 20.22
C ASN A 99 2.53 0.10 18.72
N TYR A 100 1.37 0.03 18.05
CA TYR A 100 1.21 -0.21 16.62
C TYR A 100 1.95 -1.46 16.11
N LYS A 101 2.12 -2.50 16.95
CA LYS A 101 2.56 -3.82 16.48
C LYS A 101 1.41 -4.52 15.76
N TRP A 102 1.70 -5.10 14.60
CA TRP A 102 0.72 -5.91 13.87
C TRP A 102 0.28 -7.11 14.71
N ARG A 103 -1.02 -7.34 14.78
CA ARG A 103 -1.66 -8.49 15.45
C ARG A 103 -2.77 -9.01 14.57
N LYS A 104 -3.16 -10.26 14.76
CA LYS A 104 -4.34 -10.84 14.10
C LYS A 104 -5.56 -9.96 14.41
N TYR A 105 -6.31 -9.61 13.38
CA TYR A 105 -7.61 -8.96 13.49
C TYR A 105 -8.69 -10.03 13.59
N THR A 106 -9.59 -9.90 14.56
CA THR A 106 -10.66 -10.87 14.87
C THR A 106 -12.05 -10.29 14.61
N GLY A 107 -12.14 -9.12 14.00
CA GLY A 107 -13.41 -8.51 13.62
C GLY A 107 -14.02 -9.15 12.38
N ILE A 108 -15.25 -8.75 12.06
CA ILE A 108 -16.08 -9.35 11.01
C ILE A 108 -15.45 -9.21 9.62
N ASN A 109 -14.90 -8.02 9.29
CA ASN A 109 -14.30 -7.77 7.99
C ASN A 109 -12.77 -7.81 8.08
N PRO A 110 -12.07 -8.76 7.43
CA PRO A 110 -10.62 -8.86 7.51
C PRO A 110 -9.87 -7.80 6.69
N HIS A 111 -10.54 -6.86 6.02
CA HIS A 111 -9.96 -5.76 5.23
C HIS A 111 -8.87 -6.23 4.25
N ARG A 112 -9.23 -7.20 3.37
CA ARG A 112 -8.26 -7.77 2.42
C ARG A 112 -8.10 -6.94 1.15
N THR A 113 -9.12 -6.18 0.80
CA THR A 113 -9.22 -5.40 -0.44
C THR A 113 -9.05 -3.89 -0.24
N HIS A 114 -8.96 -3.45 1.01
CA HIS A 114 -8.83 -2.04 1.36
C HIS A 114 -8.05 -1.88 2.66
N ILE A 115 -7.45 -0.73 2.83
CA ILE A 115 -6.78 -0.33 4.06
C ILE A 115 -7.74 0.57 4.83
N HIS A 116 -8.03 0.19 6.08
CA HIS A 116 -8.82 0.98 7.01
C HIS A 116 -7.91 1.79 7.92
N VAL A 117 -8.15 3.08 8.01
CA VAL A 117 -7.46 3.98 8.95
C VAL A 117 -8.47 4.69 9.83
N SER A 118 -8.33 4.52 11.15
CA SER A 118 -9.09 5.28 12.14
C SER A 118 -8.28 6.39 12.75
N PHE A 119 -8.93 7.54 12.96
CA PHE A 119 -8.33 8.74 13.50
C PHE A 119 -8.77 9.01 14.94
N THR A 120 -7.98 9.76 15.66
CA THR A 120 -8.31 10.30 16.99
C THR A 120 -8.97 11.68 16.86
N ALA A 121 -9.51 12.21 17.95
CA ALA A 121 -10.02 13.57 18.00
C ALA A 121 -8.98 14.64 17.62
N LYS A 122 -7.68 14.36 17.77
CA LYS A 122 -6.61 15.28 17.31
C LYS A 122 -6.61 15.47 15.80
N GLY A 123 -7.11 14.48 15.04
CA GLY A 123 -7.22 14.57 13.60
C GLY A 123 -8.42 15.38 13.11
N ASP A 124 -9.34 15.79 13.98
CA ASP A 124 -10.57 16.47 13.54
C ASP A 124 -10.27 17.81 12.85
N GLU A 125 -9.32 18.58 13.39
CA GLU A 125 -8.95 19.90 12.88
C GLU A 125 -7.50 19.98 12.37
N ASP A 126 -6.68 18.93 12.53
CA ASP A 126 -5.29 18.90 12.11
C ASP A 126 -5.16 18.33 10.69
N ARG A 127 -4.89 19.18 9.71
CA ARG A 127 -4.65 18.87 8.30
C ARG A 127 -3.16 18.85 7.95
N SER A 128 -2.26 18.74 8.91
CA SER A 128 -0.82 18.65 8.63
C SER A 128 -0.51 17.44 7.75
N MET A 129 0.45 17.57 6.84
CA MET A 129 0.88 16.48 5.97
C MET A 129 1.34 15.27 6.79
N PHE A 130 1.00 14.08 6.31
CA PHE A 130 1.59 12.84 6.77
C PHE A 130 2.94 12.64 6.06
N ARG A 131 4.04 12.67 6.82
CA ARG A 131 5.39 12.44 6.29
C ARG A 131 5.63 10.95 6.10
N ILE A 132 5.02 10.41 5.06
CA ILE A 132 5.12 9.01 4.66
C ILE A 132 5.95 8.97 3.38
N PRO A 133 7.12 8.33 3.37
CA PRO A 133 8.01 8.31 2.21
C PRO A 133 7.34 7.90 0.90
N LEU A 134 6.44 6.92 0.97
CA LEU A 134 5.69 6.44 -0.20
C LEU A 134 4.71 7.50 -0.75
N LEU A 135 4.25 8.43 0.08
CA LEU A 135 3.34 9.52 -0.31
C LEU A 135 4.06 10.83 -0.63
N THR A 136 5.25 11.05 -0.08
CA THR A 136 5.99 12.30 -0.23
C THR A 136 7.18 12.19 -1.16
N GLY A 137 7.57 10.97 -1.55
CA GLY A 137 8.81 10.72 -2.30
C GLY A 137 10.09 10.97 -1.48
N GLU A 138 9.97 11.33 -0.21
CA GLU A 138 11.12 11.58 0.66
C GLU A 138 11.76 10.25 1.09
N PRO A 139 13.10 10.15 1.13
CA PRO A 139 13.76 8.96 1.64
C PRO A 139 13.42 8.77 3.12
N ILE A 140 13.27 7.52 3.56
CA ILE A 140 13.11 7.17 4.99
C ILE A 140 14.33 7.69 5.73
N ASN A 141 14.22 8.82 6.42
CA ASN A 141 15.28 9.37 7.28
C ASN A 141 15.51 8.42 8.45
N GLY A 142 16.50 7.54 8.32
CA GLY A 142 16.85 6.54 9.34
C GLY A 142 17.70 5.38 8.82
N THR A 143 17.79 5.18 7.51
CA THR A 143 18.84 4.33 6.95
C THR A 143 20.09 5.20 6.74
N SER A 144 20.90 5.34 7.80
CA SER A 144 22.24 5.89 7.66
C SER A 144 22.96 5.19 6.51
N LYS A 145 23.78 5.93 5.76
CA LYS A 145 24.62 5.45 4.63
C LYS A 145 25.43 4.16 4.91
N SER A 146 25.41 3.67 6.16
CA SER A 146 26.05 2.43 6.61
C SER A 146 25.40 1.15 6.09
N SER A 147 24.06 1.10 5.88
CA SER A 147 23.39 -0.10 5.38
C SER A 147 23.58 -0.34 3.88
N ARG A 148 23.82 0.72 3.08
CA ARG A 148 24.12 0.56 1.65
C ARG A 148 25.50 -0.05 1.38
N ARG A 149 26.47 0.10 2.31
CA ARG A 149 27.81 -0.50 2.16
C ARG A 149 27.86 -2.00 2.44
N LYS A 150 26.89 -2.55 3.19
CA LYS A 150 26.85 -4.00 3.48
C LYS A 150 26.21 -4.84 2.37
N LEU A 151 25.27 -4.30 1.59
CA LEU A 151 24.72 -5.03 0.43
C LEU A 151 25.67 -5.03 -0.78
N GLY A 152 26.51 -4.02 -0.95
CA GLY A 152 27.49 -3.93 -2.04
C GLY A 152 28.69 -4.86 -1.89
N LYS A 153 28.96 -5.42 -0.70
CA LYS A 153 30.10 -6.32 -0.47
C LYS A 153 29.78 -7.81 -0.60
N ILE A 154 28.53 -8.19 -0.74
CA ILE A 154 28.16 -9.60 -0.90
C ILE A 154 28.20 -10.05 -2.38
N PHE A 155 28.23 -9.10 -3.33
CA PHE A 155 28.27 -9.40 -4.76
C PHE A 155 29.61 -9.12 -5.47
N SER A 156 30.69 -8.83 -4.76
CA SER A 156 32.00 -8.53 -5.37
C SER A 156 33.16 -9.42 -4.89
N SER A 157 32.86 -10.66 -4.53
CA SER A 157 33.91 -11.63 -4.14
C SER A 157 33.65 -12.98 -4.83
N SER A 158 33.88 -13.02 -6.14
CA SER A 158 34.32 -14.17 -6.89
C SER A 158 34.57 -13.78 -8.35
N ARG A 159 35.74 -13.20 -8.57
CA ARG A 159 36.44 -13.30 -9.85
C ARG A 159 37.85 -13.73 -9.53
N ASP A 160 38.01 -15.00 -9.40
CA ASP A 160 39.32 -15.60 -9.52
C ASP A 160 39.71 -15.63 -11.00
N SER A 161 40.73 -14.88 -11.29
CA SER A 161 41.47 -14.86 -12.54
C SER A 161 42.33 -16.13 -12.62
N ASN A 162 41.91 -17.10 -13.45
CA ASN A 162 42.87 -18.02 -14.10
C ASN A 162 42.12 -18.79 -15.21
N ILE A 163 42.26 -18.34 -16.46
CA ILE A 163 41.99 -19.17 -17.64
C ILE A 163 43.14 -18.91 -18.61
N PRO A 164 43.92 -19.96 -18.99
CA PRO A 164 44.94 -19.80 -19.99
C PRO A 164 44.34 -19.74 -21.39
N SER A 165 44.98 -18.95 -22.21
CA SER A 165 44.76 -18.78 -23.64
C SER A 165 44.87 -20.10 -24.39
N GLY A 166 43.79 -20.53 -25.04
CA GLY A 166 43.78 -21.62 -26.00
C GLY A 166 42.60 -21.41 -26.95
N GLY A 167 42.88 -20.97 -28.19
CA GLY A 167 41.87 -20.76 -29.19
C GLY A 167 41.28 -22.06 -29.72
N LEU A 168 40.06 -21.97 -30.18
CA LEU A 168 39.52 -22.71 -31.35
C LEU A 168 38.09 -22.12 -31.58
N GLY A 169 37.88 -21.63 -32.80
CA GLY A 169 36.61 -21.08 -33.22
C GLY A 169 35.55 -22.13 -33.45
N CYS A 170 34.31 -21.76 -33.12
CA CYS A 170 33.12 -22.38 -33.67
C CYS A 170 32.10 -21.29 -33.99
N THR A 171 31.94 -21.04 -35.27
CA THR A 171 30.81 -20.35 -35.86
C THR A 171 29.57 -21.22 -35.79
N CYS A 172 28.57 -20.81 -35.07
CA CYS A 172 27.22 -21.38 -35.19
C CYS A 172 26.24 -20.28 -35.65
N ASN A 173 25.93 -20.45 -36.91
CA ASN A 173 24.86 -19.75 -37.63
C ASN A 173 23.52 -20.35 -37.23
N CYS A 174 22.64 -19.62 -36.53
CA CYS A 174 21.27 -20.01 -36.31
C CYS A 174 20.32 -19.02 -36.96
N GLN A 175 19.79 -19.48 -38.08
CA GLN A 175 18.75 -18.87 -38.88
C GLN A 175 17.43 -18.76 -38.12
N CYS A 176 16.86 -17.56 -38.11
CA CYS A 176 15.46 -17.31 -37.76
C CYS A 176 14.55 -17.95 -38.82
N ARG A 177 13.66 -18.82 -38.41
CA ARG A 177 12.49 -19.19 -39.20
C ARG A 177 11.25 -18.50 -38.66
N SER A 178 10.71 -17.64 -39.51
CA SER A 178 9.36 -17.13 -39.46
C SER A 178 8.37 -18.28 -39.82
N GLY A 179 7.36 -18.48 -38.99
CA GLY A 179 6.21 -19.35 -39.30
C GLY A 179 4.93 -18.61 -38.90
N ARG A 180 4.26 -18.10 -39.92
CA ARG A 180 2.83 -17.76 -39.84
C ARG A 180 2.06 -19.07 -39.91
N GLU A 181 1.00 -19.18 -39.09
CA GLU A 181 -0.23 -19.83 -39.55
C GLU A 181 -1.44 -19.35 -38.74
N SER A 182 -2.42 -18.95 -39.47
CA SER A 182 -3.76 -18.49 -39.13
C SER A 182 -4.75 -19.67 -39.06
N ALA A 183 -5.60 -19.66 -38.03
CA ALA A 183 -6.96 -20.26 -38.05
C ALA A 183 -7.67 -19.67 -36.83
N GLY A 184 -8.72 -18.92 -36.86
CA GLY A 184 -9.94 -19.00 -37.64
C GLY A 184 -10.94 -19.91 -36.95
N TYR A 185 -11.70 -19.39 -35.91
CA TYR A 185 -13.01 -19.94 -35.60
C TYR A 185 -13.92 -18.87 -35.00
N SER A 186 -15.03 -18.66 -35.69
CA SER A 186 -16.13 -17.78 -35.31
C SER A 186 -17.29 -18.59 -34.65
N PRO A 187 -18.41 -17.93 -34.24
CA PRO A 187 -19.08 -18.15 -32.96
C PRO A 187 -20.33 -19.04 -33.07
N LEU A 188 -20.84 -19.50 -31.94
CA LEU A 188 -22.22 -19.93 -31.82
C LEU A 188 -22.90 -19.37 -30.60
N ALA A 189 -24.04 -18.75 -30.85
CA ALA A 189 -25.01 -18.20 -29.92
C ALA A 189 -25.94 -19.29 -29.37
N GLN A 190 -26.80 -18.86 -28.41
CA GLN A 190 -28.05 -19.47 -27.89
C GLN A 190 -27.78 -20.51 -26.78
N SER A 191 -28.40 -20.36 -25.63
CA SER A 191 -29.73 -19.93 -25.18
C SER A 191 -29.68 -19.54 -23.71
#